data_b2be75a7c0c3ccc0da5874776d453ea3
#
_entry.id   b2be75a7c0c3ccc0da5874776d453ea3
#
_cell.length_a   1.000
_cell.length_b   1.000
_cell.length_c   1.000
_cell.angle_alpha   90.00
_cell.angle_beta   90.00
_cell.angle_gamma   90.00
#
_symmetry.space_group_name_H-M   'P 1'
#
loop_
_entity.id
_entity.type
_entity.pdbx_description
1 polymer ?
#
loop_
_entity_poly.entity_id
_entity_poly.type
_entity_poly.pdbx_seq_one_letter_code
_entity_poly.pdbx_strand_id
1 'polypeptide(L)'
;MNIDESKLKDDSIDTKHGCILYIENVTVSFDGFKALNDLNLYIDDGELRCIIGPNGAGKTTMMDVVTGKTRPDEGTVYFGQSLDLTQMTEYEIAHAGIGRKFQKPTVFKNHTVYENLELALHTNKDIWTSLFKKLSPEQKDTIEDTLSAIGLIEQRFVRAGLLAHGQTQWLEIGMLLVQDPRLLLIDEPVAGMTHQET
;
A
#
# COMPACT_ATOMS: atom_id res chain seq x y z
N MET A 1 -6.96 -14.25 -19.87
CA MET A 1 -8.22 -13.53 -19.67
C MET A 1 -7.84 -12.08 -19.52
N ASN A 2 -8.05 -11.25 -20.54
CA ASN A 2 -7.72 -9.83 -20.46
C ASN A 2 -8.77 -9.16 -19.59
N ILE A 3 -8.38 -8.77 -18.38
CA ILE A 3 -9.20 -7.88 -17.55
C ILE A 3 -9.11 -6.50 -18.20
N ASP A 4 -10.26 -5.94 -18.51
CA ASP A 4 -10.39 -4.60 -19.10
C ASP A 4 -9.86 -3.57 -18.08
N GLU A 5 -8.71 -2.96 -18.38
CA GLU A 5 -8.06 -1.97 -17.50
C GLU A 5 -8.97 -0.76 -17.18
N SER A 6 -10.02 -0.52 -17.99
CA SER A 6 -11.01 0.51 -17.72
C SER A 6 -11.89 0.19 -16.51
N LYS A 7 -12.04 -1.08 -16.15
CA LYS A 7 -12.82 -1.53 -14.98
C LYS A 7 -12.07 -1.43 -13.65
N LEU A 8 -10.74 -1.29 -13.68
CA LEU A 8 -9.91 -1.18 -12.47
C LEU A 8 -9.82 0.26 -11.93
N LYS A 9 -10.27 1.25 -12.72
CA LYS A 9 -10.17 2.68 -12.40
C LYS A 9 -11.50 3.35 -12.03
N ASP A 10 -12.59 2.60 -12.06
CA ASP A 10 -13.91 3.18 -11.82
C ASP A 10 -14.25 3.12 -10.32
N ASP A 11 -15.02 4.09 -9.83
CA ASP A 11 -15.63 4.21 -8.49
C ASP A 11 -16.47 3.01 -8.04
N SER A 12 -16.28 1.86 -8.67
CA SER A 12 -17.11 0.67 -8.61
C SER A 12 -16.65 -0.41 -7.62
N ILE A 13 -15.71 -0.12 -6.72
CA ILE A 13 -15.53 -1.03 -5.57
C ILE A 13 -16.79 -0.86 -4.71
N ASP A 14 -17.65 -1.86 -4.79
CA ASP A 14 -18.93 -1.82 -4.06
C ASP A 14 -18.69 -2.00 -2.56
N THR A 15 -18.72 -0.90 -1.83
CA THR A 15 -18.65 -0.86 -0.36
C THR A 15 -20.04 -0.62 0.28
N LYS A 16 -21.12 -0.86 -0.46
CA LYS A 16 -22.51 -0.60 0.01
C LYS A 16 -22.86 -1.28 1.34
N HIS A 17 -22.15 -2.33 1.71
CA HIS A 17 -22.30 -3.00 3.00
C HIS A 17 -21.26 -2.55 4.04
N GLY A 18 -20.49 -1.50 3.77
CA GLY A 18 -19.54 -0.92 4.70
C GLY A 18 -18.15 -1.57 4.71
N CYS A 19 -18.00 -2.84 4.35
CA CYS A 19 -16.72 -3.53 4.35
C CYS A 19 -15.93 -3.31 3.06
N ILE A 20 -14.61 -3.05 3.19
CA ILE A 20 -13.68 -2.93 2.06
C ILE A 20 -12.84 -4.19 1.84
N LEU A 21 -12.56 -4.97 2.90
CA LEU A 21 -11.81 -6.21 2.82
C LEU A 21 -12.52 -7.35 3.54
N TYR A 22 -12.68 -8.47 2.85
CA TYR A 22 -13.24 -9.72 3.38
C TYR A 22 -12.22 -10.84 3.25
N ILE A 23 -11.84 -11.46 4.35
CA ILE A 23 -11.03 -12.67 4.41
C ILE A 23 -11.89 -13.73 5.06
N GLU A 24 -12.13 -14.84 4.38
CA GLU A 24 -13.01 -15.92 4.84
C GLU A 24 -12.33 -17.27 4.74
N ASN A 25 -12.24 -17.97 5.88
CA ASN A 25 -11.71 -19.32 6.04
C ASN A 25 -10.32 -19.53 5.43
N VAL A 26 -9.49 -18.47 5.43
CA VAL A 26 -8.19 -18.50 4.77
C VAL A 26 -7.20 -19.35 5.56
N THR A 27 -6.68 -20.37 4.90
CA THR A 27 -5.59 -21.23 5.39
C THR A 27 -4.39 -21.12 4.47
N VAL A 28 -3.20 -20.97 5.07
CA VAL A 28 -1.91 -20.97 4.37
C VAL A 28 -0.94 -21.86 5.12
N SER A 29 -0.34 -22.80 4.40
CA SER A 29 0.64 -23.74 4.95
C SER A 29 1.98 -23.61 4.23
N PHE A 30 3.09 -23.66 4.98
CA PHE A 30 4.45 -23.74 4.47
C PHE A 30 5.10 -24.99 5.06
N ASP A 31 5.51 -25.93 4.20
CA ASP A 31 6.18 -27.18 4.61
C ASP A 31 5.46 -27.92 5.76
N GLY A 32 4.13 -27.94 5.74
CA GLY A 32 3.30 -28.59 6.76
C GLY A 32 3.01 -27.75 8.01
N PHE A 33 3.60 -26.57 8.13
CA PHE A 33 3.26 -25.60 9.19
C PHE A 33 2.17 -24.65 8.70
N LYS A 34 1.03 -24.60 9.40
CA LYS A 34 -0.04 -23.65 9.10
C LYS A 34 0.30 -22.26 9.63
N ALA A 35 0.69 -21.36 8.74
CA ALA A 35 0.94 -19.96 9.08
C ALA A 35 -0.36 -19.17 9.29
N LEU A 36 -1.43 -19.52 8.55
CA LEU A 36 -2.81 -19.08 8.78
C LEU A 36 -3.67 -20.35 8.85
N ASN A 37 -4.62 -20.36 9.77
CA ASN A 37 -5.52 -21.49 9.95
C ASN A 37 -6.94 -20.98 10.16
N ASP A 38 -7.79 -21.12 9.14
CA ASP A 38 -9.19 -20.70 9.15
C ASP A 38 -9.36 -19.22 9.55
N LEU A 39 -8.52 -18.33 8.98
CA LEU A 39 -8.56 -16.90 9.28
C LEU A 39 -9.80 -16.26 8.69
N ASN A 40 -10.54 -15.57 9.56
CA ASN A 40 -11.68 -14.75 9.21
C ASN A 40 -11.43 -13.32 9.68
N LEU A 41 -11.48 -12.33 8.76
CA LEU A 41 -11.25 -10.92 9.07
C LEU A 41 -12.06 -10.04 8.11
N TYR A 42 -12.79 -9.09 8.68
CA TYR A 42 -13.55 -8.08 7.94
C TYR A 42 -13.05 -6.70 8.35
N ILE A 43 -12.80 -5.84 7.37
CA ILE A 43 -12.36 -4.45 7.57
C ILE A 43 -13.34 -3.53 6.86
N ASP A 44 -13.87 -2.56 7.59
CA ASP A 44 -14.83 -1.59 7.06
C ASP A 44 -14.12 -0.47 6.27
N ASP A 45 -14.83 0.16 5.36
CA ASP A 45 -14.32 1.31 4.62
C ASP A 45 -14.07 2.48 5.59
N GLY A 46 -12.88 3.09 5.49
CA GLY A 46 -12.43 4.15 6.40
C GLY A 46 -12.00 3.67 7.79
N GLU A 47 -11.96 2.35 8.05
CA GLU A 47 -11.53 1.80 9.33
C GLU A 47 -10.00 1.82 9.48
N LEU A 48 -9.52 2.21 10.66
CA LEU A 48 -8.15 1.99 11.11
C LEU A 48 -8.09 0.73 11.97
N ARG A 49 -7.52 -0.36 11.43
CA ARG A 49 -7.37 -1.65 12.11
C ARG A 49 -5.91 -1.93 12.50
N CYS A 50 -5.66 -2.12 13.79
CA CYS A 50 -4.37 -2.59 14.29
C CYS A 50 -4.41 -4.10 14.55
N ILE A 51 -3.44 -4.84 13.97
CA ILE A 51 -3.27 -6.27 14.17
C ILE A 51 -2.02 -6.51 15.01
N ILE A 52 -2.21 -7.04 16.22
CA ILE A 52 -1.15 -7.26 17.20
C ILE A 52 -0.95 -8.78 17.39
N GLY A 53 0.29 -9.20 17.54
CA GLY A 53 0.63 -10.59 17.80
C GLY A 53 2.15 -10.80 17.79
N PRO A 54 2.64 -11.93 18.34
CA PRO A 54 4.07 -12.24 18.35
C PRO A 54 4.63 -12.43 16.94
N ASN A 55 5.97 -12.46 16.84
CA ASN A 55 6.63 -12.82 15.59
C ASN A 55 6.27 -14.25 15.20
N GLY A 56 6.00 -14.49 13.91
CA GLY A 56 5.52 -15.78 13.42
C GLY A 56 4.01 -16.03 13.58
N ALA A 57 3.23 -15.08 14.13
CA ALA A 57 1.77 -15.22 14.26
C ALA A 57 0.98 -15.08 12.93
N GLY A 58 1.65 -15.05 11.78
CA GLY A 58 0.99 -14.99 10.48
C GLY A 58 0.63 -13.57 9.99
N LYS A 59 0.97 -12.49 10.72
CA LYS A 59 0.63 -11.11 10.33
C LYS A 59 1.11 -10.75 8.92
N THR A 60 2.39 -10.98 8.64
CA THR A 60 2.99 -10.73 7.33
C THR A 60 2.39 -11.66 6.26
N THR A 61 2.13 -12.94 6.62
CA THR A 61 1.50 -13.90 5.70
C THR A 61 0.10 -13.44 5.30
N MET A 62 -0.69 -12.91 6.23
CA MET A 62 -2.01 -12.35 5.93
C MET A 62 -1.90 -11.18 4.95
N MET A 63 -0.97 -10.25 5.16
CA MET A 63 -0.71 -9.15 4.22
C MET A 63 -0.20 -9.65 2.87
N ASP A 64 0.64 -10.71 2.85
CA ASP A 64 1.13 -11.35 1.63
C ASP A 64 -0.03 -11.98 0.83
N VAL A 65 -1.04 -12.53 1.51
CA VAL A 65 -2.26 -13.05 0.86
C VAL A 65 -3.08 -11.91 0.26
N VAL A 66 -3.33 -10.83 1.00
CA VAL A 66 -4.11 -9.68 0.52
C VAL A 66 -3.46 -9.02 -0.69
N THR A 67 -2.12 -9.00 -0.76
CA THR A 67 -1.38 -8.42 -1.88
C THR A 67 -1.10 -9.39 -3.03
N GLY A 68 -1.56 -10.64 -2.94
CA GLY A 68 -1.40 -11.66 -3.99
C GLY A 68 -0.01 -12.30 -4.05
N LYS A 69 0.90 -11.93 -3.16
CA LYS A 69 2.25 -12.49 -3.08
C LYS A 69 2.25 -13.94 -2.62
N THR A 70 1.28 -14.32 -1.77
CA THR A 70 1.05 -15.69 -1.32
C THR A 70 -0.37 -16.09 -1.67
N ARG A 71 -0.54 -17.26 -2.30
CA ARG A 71 -1.87 -17.83 -2.57
C ARG A 71 -2.30 -18.66 -1.37
N PRO A 72 -3.56 -18.50 -0.90
CA PRO A 72 -4.08 -19.36 0.14
C PRO A 72 -4.31 -20.79 -0.39
N ASP A 73 -4.16 -21.78 0.49
CA ASP A 73 -4.50 -23.19 0.21
C ASP A 73 -6.02 -23.36 0.20
N GLU A 74 -6.71 -22.67 1.10
CA GLU A 74 -8.16 -22.68 1.27
C GLU A 74 -8.67 -21.28 1.61
N GLY A 75 -9.97 -21.04 1.37
CA GLY A 75 -10.64 -19.78 1.67
C GLY A 75 -10.61 -18.78 0.54
N THR A 76 -11.16 -17.59 0.80
CA THR A 76 -11.34 -16.53 -0.19
C THR A 76 -10.95 -15.17 0.40
N VAL A 77 -10.51 -14.27 -0.49
CA VAL A 77 -10.20 -12.87 -0.12
C VAL A 77 -10.83 -11.95 -1.16
N TYR A 78 -11.74 -11.09 -0.71
CA TYR A 78 -12.41 -10.12 -1.57
C TYR A 78 -12.05 -8.69 -1.18
N PHE A 79 -11.82 -7.85 -2.17
CA PHE A 79 -11.70 -6.41 -2.04
C PHE A 79 -12.98 -5.74 -2.57
N GLY A 80 -13.68 -5.02 -1.69
CA GLY A 80 -15.07 -4.70 -1.92
C GLY A 80 -15.90 -5.98 -2.07
N GLN A 81 -17.02 -5.89 -2.80
CA GLN A 81 -17.91 -7.05 -3.01
C GLN A 81 -17.62 -7.82 -4.30
N SER A 82 -16.72 -7.34 -5.14
CA SER A 82 -16.60 -7.81 -6.51
C SER A 82 -15.22 -8.35 -6.91
N LEU A 83 -14.15 -7.96 -6.22
CA LEU A 83 -12.79 -8.32 -6.63
C LEU A 83 -12.26 -9.48 -5.79
N ASP A 84 -12.21 -10.67 -6.37
CA ASP A 84 -11.56 -11.84 -5.76
C ASP A 84 -10.03 -11.73 -5.92
N LEU A 85 -9.36 -11.32 -4.84
CA LEU A 85 -7.90 -11.13 -4.83
C LEU A 85 -7.14 -12.45 -5.03
N THR A 86 -7.76 -13.59 -4.74
CA THR A 86 -7.12 -14.90 -4.94
C THR A 86 -6.89 -15.24 -6.41
N GLN A 87 -7.61 -14.58 -7.33
CA GLN A 87 -7.51 -14.77 -8.77
C GLN A 87 -6.70 -13.68 -9.47
N MET A 88 -6.32 -12.61 -8.75
CA MET A 88 -5.62 -11.46 -9.30
C MET A 88 -4.10 -11.60 -9.14
N THR A 89 -3.34 -10.94 -10.01
CA THR A 89 -1.88 -10.76 -9.87
C THR A 89 -1.57 -9.63 -8.89
N GLU A 90 -0.35 -9.60 -8.33
CA GLU A 90 0.12 -8.49 -7.47
C GLU A 90 -0.05 -7.12 -8.15
N TYR A 91 0.20 -7.05 -9.47
CA TYR A 91 0.04 -5.84 -10.26
C TYR A 91 -1.42 -5.38 -10.32
N GLU A 92 -2.36 -6.29 -10.60
CA GLU A 92 -3.79 -5.99 -10.66
C GLU A 92 -4.33 -5.55 -9.29
N ILE A 93 -3.88 -6.19 -8.21
CA ILE A 93 -4.23 -5.84 -6.83
C ILE A 93 -3.74 -4.43 -6.47
N ALA A 94 -2.50 -4.09 -6.82
CA ALA A 94 -1.97 -2.75 -6.62
C ALA A 94 -2.75 -1.70 -7.41
N HIS A 95 -3.14 -2.01 -8.66
CA HIS A 95 -3.96 -1.12 -9.50
C HIS A 95 -5.41 -0.98 -9.01
N ALA A 96 -5.93 -1.97 -8.30
CA ALA A 96 -7.24 -1.89 -7.64
C ALA A 96 -7.24 -0.93 -6.44
N GLY A 97 -6.07 -0.40 -6.03
CA GLY A 97 -5.93 0.58 -4.96
C GLY A 97 -5.50 -0.02 -3.62
N ILE A 98 -4.88 -1.19 -3.61
CA ILE A 98 -4.27 -1.76 -2.40
C ILE A 98 -2.79 -1.40 -2.35
N GLY A 99 -2.42 -0.48 -1.45
CA GLY A 99 -1.04 -0.09 -1.18
C GLY A 99 -0.43 -0.90 -0.05
N ARG A 100 0.86 -1.26 -0.16
CA ARG A 100 1.59 -1.92 0.92
C ARG A 100 2.97 -1.31 1.12
N LYS A 101 3.30 -0.98 2.38
CA LYS A 101 4.66 -0.68 2.80
C LYS A 101 5.44 -1.97 3.02
N PHE A 102 6.50 -2.16 2.23
CA PHE A 102 7.40 -3.29 2.40
C PHE A 102 8.46 -2.98 3.48
N GLN A 103 9.04 -4.04 4.06
CA GLN A 103 10.10 -3.91 5.08
C GLN A 103 11.41 -3.34 4.52
N LYS A 104 11.69 -3.52 3.21
CA LYS A 104 12.88 -2.97 2.57
C LYS A 104 12.61 -1.53 2.13
N PRO A 105 13.55 -0.59 2.42
CA PRO A 105 13.43 0.78 1.95
C PRO A 105 13.28 0.88 0.42
N THR A 106 12.29 1.65 -0.03
CA THR A 106 11.96 1.82 -1.45
C THR A 106 12.30 3.21 -1.97
N VAL A 107 12.90 4.07 -1.13
CA VAL A 107 13.24 5.45 -1.50
C VAL A 107 14.40 5.54 -2.49
N PHE A 108 14.30 6.46 -3.42
CA PHE A 108 15.37 6.83 -4.35
C PHE A 108 16.33 7.81 -3.65
N LYS A 109 17.41 7.27 -3.05
CA LYS A 109 18.33 8.02 -2.17
C LYS A 109 18.97 9.25 -2.80
N ASN A 110 19.19 9.24 -4.13
CA ASN A 110 19.83 10.34 -4.85
C ASN A 110 18.84 11.46 -5.27
N HIS A 111 17.55 11.21 -5.14
CA HIS A 111 16.48 12.17 -5.39
C HIS A 111 16.09 12.90 -4.10
N THR A 112 15.51 14.09 -4.25
CA THR A 112 14.94 14.83 -3.12
C THR A 112 13.69 14.13 -2.58
N VAL A 113 13.24 14.53 -1.40
CA VAL A 113 11.97 14.07 -0.81
C VAL A 113 10.82 14.36 -1.78
N TYR A 114 10.76 15.58 -2.34
CA TYR A 114 9.76 15.99 -3.31
C TYR A 114 9.79 15.11 -4.57
N GLU A 115 10.95 14.88 -5.16
CA GLU A 115 11.11 14.05 -6.36
C GLU A 115 10.70 12.59 -6.10
N ASN A 116 10.93 12.05 -4.89
CA ASN A 116 10.44 10.71 -4.51
C ASN A 116 8.92 10.63 -4.56
N LEU A 117 8.21 11.64 -4.03
CA LEU A 117 6.76 11.70 -4.08
C LEU A 117 6.26 11.91 -5.52
N GLU A 118 6.93 12.76 -6.31
CA GLU A 118 6.62 12.96 -7.73
C GLU A 118 6.73 11.66 -8.53
N LEU A 119 7.77 10.87 -8.30
CA LEU A 119 7.97 9.57 -8.94
C LEU A 119 6.93 8.52 -8.51
N ALA A 120 6.42 8.64 -7.28
CA ALA A 120 5.40 7.75 -6.74
C ALA A 120 3.98 8.08 -7.22
N LEU A 121 3.73 9.33 -7.66
CA LEU A 121 2.42 9.72 -8.16
C LEU A 121 1.91 8.78 -9.26
N HIS A 122 0.63 8.41 -9.13
CA HIS A 122 -0.07 7.64 -10.16
C HIS A 122 -0.32 8.55 -11.36
N THR A 123 0.55 8.51 -12.36
CA THR A 123 0.35 9.17 -13.65
C THR A 123 0.14 8.11 -14.72
N ASN A 124 -0.73 8.38 -15.68
CA ASN A 124 -0.80 7.59 -16.91
C ASN A 124 0.59 7.65 -17.57
N LYS A 125 1.35 6.56 -17.39
CA LYS A 125 2.74 6.41 -17.87
C LYS A 125 2.76 6.09 -19.36
N ASP A 126 2.16 6.94 -20.19
CA ASP A 126 2.50 6.94 -21.61
C ASP A 126 3.91 7.54 -21.72
N ILE A 127 4.83 6.79 -22.38
CA ILE A 127 6.27 7.08 -22.43
C ILE A 127 6.53 8.51 -22.90
N TRP A 128 5.73 9.01 -23.81
CA TRP A 128 5.83 10.38 -24.37
C TRP A 128 5.31 11.46 -23.42
N THR A 129 4.31 11.15 -22.60
CA THR A 129 3.79 12.10 -21.61
C THR A 129 4.70 12.22 -20.39
N SER A 130 5.35 11.15 -19.96
CA SER A 130 6.28 11.16 -18.81
C SER A 130 7.55 12.00 -19.05
N LEU A 131 8.01 12.12 -20.30
CA LEU A 131 9.24 12.86 -20.64
C LEU A 131 9.07 14.39 -20.70
N PHE A 132 7.83 14.90 -20.89
CA PHE A 132 7.60 16.32 -21.16
C PHE A 132 6.47 16.97 -20.35
N LYS A 133 5.73 16.22 -19.54
CA LYS A 133 4.58 16.74 -18.81
C LYS A 133 5.02 17.33 -17.47
N LYS A 134 4.85 18.63 -17.31
CA LYS A 134 4.91 19.28 -15.99
C LYS A 134 3.74 18.81 -15.16
N LEU A 135 3.98 18.64 -13.84
CA LEU A 135 2.93 18.35 -12.88
C LEU A 135 1.77 19.34 -13.00
N SER A 136 0.55 18.83 -12.95
CA SER A 136 -0.63 19.69 -12.86
C SER A 136 -0.66 20.42 -11.50
N PRO A 137 -1.43 21.53 -11.37
CA PRO A 137 -1.62 22.20 -10.09
C PRO A 137 -2.11 21.21 -9.01
N GLU A 138 -3.10 20.38 -9.32
CA GLU A 138 -3.69 19.41 -8.41
C GLU A 138 -2.65 18.37 -7.92
N GLN A 139 -1.77 17.91 -8.82
CA GLN A 139 -0.69 16.98 -8.47
C GLN A 139 0.33 17.61 -7.51
N LYS A 140 0.62 18.90 -7.71
CA LYS A 140 1.51 19.64 -6.79
C LYS A 140 0.88 19.81 -5.43
N ASP A 141 -0.41 20.17 -5.39
CA ASP A 141 -1.17 20.30 -4.15
C ASP A 141 -1.19 18.97 -3.39
N THR A 142 -1.44 17.84 -4.08
CA THR A 142 -1.38 16.49 -3.49
C THR A 142 -0.01 16.19 -2.87
N ILE A 143 1.09 16.56 -3.54
CA ILE A 143 2.45 16.38 -2.99
C ILE A 143 2.66 17.26 -1.74
N GLU A 144 2.27 18.53 -1.79
CA GLU A 144 2.46 19.46 -0.66
C GLU A 144 1.60 19.04 0.55
N ASP A 145 0.36 18.61 0.32
CA ASP A 145 -0.53 18.06 1.36
C ASP A 145 0.08 16.79 1.97
N THR A 146 0.62 15.89 1.14
CA THR A 146 1.29 14.68 1.61
C THR A 146 2.54 15.02 2.41
N LEU A 147 3.38 15.95 1.96
CA LEU A 147 4.56 16.43 2.68
C LEU A 147 4.20 16.99 4.06
N SER A 148 3.10 17.74 4.12
CA SER A 148 2.57 18.29 5.38
C SER A 148 2.10 17.17 6.31
N ALA A 149 1.35 16.20 5.78
CA ALA A 149 0.81 15.06 6.55
C ALA A 149 1.91 14.18 7.15
N ILE A 150 3.02 13.94 6.42
CA ILE A 150 4.16 13.14 6.90
C ILE A 150 5.21 13.98 7.65
N GLY A 151 5.00 15.29 7.83
CA GLY A 151 5.90 16.19 8.57
C GLY A 151 7.25 16.45 7.90
N LEU A 152 7.35 16.35 6.57
CA LEU A 152 8.60 16.52 5.81
C LEU A 152 8.60 17.76 4.90
N ILE A 153 7.70 18.71 5.12
CA ILE A 153 7.57 19.92 4.28
C ILE A 153 8.89 20.74 4.23
N GLU A 154 9.59 20.86 5.36
CA GLU A 154 10.85 21.59 5.45
C GLU A 154 12.01 20.85 4.75
N GLN A 155 11.91 19.52 4.67
CA GLN A 155 12.91 18.66 4.05
C GLN A 155 12.63 18.38 2.56
N ARG A 156 11.62 18.99 1.95
CA ARG A 156 11.16 18.66 0.59
C ARG A 156 12.27 18.69 -0.47
N PHE A 157 13.27 19.54 -0.32
CA PHE A 157 14.41 19.65 -1.24
C PHE A 157 15.68 18.94 -0.75
N VAL A 158 15.63 18.27 0.41
CA VAL A 158 16.73 17.45 0.92
C VAL A 158 16.76 16.13 0.17
N ARG A 159 17.94 15.60 -0.15
CA ARG A 159 18.08 14.26 -0.73
C ARG A 159 17.62 13.20 0.26
N ALA A 160 16.80 12.25 -0.18
CA ALA A 160 16.26 11.20 0.67
C ALA A 160 17.34 10.36 1.37
N GLY A 161 18.50 10.20 0.74
CA GLY A 161 19.65 9.51 1.37
C GLY A 161 20.30 10.23 2.56
N LEU A 162 19.94 11.49 2.83
CA LEU A 162 20.41 12.29 3.96
C LEU A 162 19.40 12.37 5.12
N LEU A 163 18.23 11.79 4.94
CA LEU A 163 17.19 11.75 5.97
C LEU A 163 17.60 10.83 7.13
N ALA A 164 17.15 11.15 8.33
CA ALA A 164 17.16 10.22 9.46
C ALA A 164 16.30 8.98 9.15
N HIS A 165 16.54 7.89 9.88
CA HIS A 165 15.84 6.62 9.64
C HIS A 165 14.31 6.78 9.74
N GLY A 166 13.80 7.43 10.78
CA GLY A 166 12.37 7.71 10.97
C GLY A 166 11.79 8.57 9.84
N GLN A 167 12.52 9.63 9.41
CA GLN A 167 12.10 10.46 8.30
C GLN A 167 12.01 9.66 6.98
N THR A 168 12.95 8.72 6.76
CA THR A 168 12.89 7.84 5.59
C THR A 168 11.64 6.96 5.61
N GLN A 169 11.26 6.44 6.77
CA GLN A 169 10.03 5.65 6.90
C GLN A 169 8.76 6.48 6.66
N TRP A 170 8.74 7.73 7.15
CA TRP A 170 7.63 8.66 6.84
C TRP A 170 7.56 8.98 5.35
N LEU A 171 8.71 9.17 4.68
CA LEU A 171 8.73 9.36 3.22
C LEU A 171 8.15 8.14 2.49
N GLU A 172 8.47 6.92 2.91
CA GLU A 172 7.90 5.70 2.31
C GLU A 172 6.38 5.62 2.46
N ILE A 173 5.86 6.02 3.63
CA ILE A 173 4.41 6.14 3.84
C ILE A 173 3.83 7.21 2.92
N GLY A 174 4.49 8.36 2.80
CA GLY A 174 4.08 9.43 1.89
C GLY A 174 4.04 8.99 0.42
N MET A 175 5.02 8.19 -0.02
CA MET A 175 5.04 7.62 -1.38
C MET A 175 3.87 6.66 -1.66
N LEU A 176 3.29 6.06 -0.63
CA LEU A 176 2.07 5.28 -0.76
C LEU A 176 0.83 6.18 -0.72
N LEU A 177 0.79 7.15 0.20
CA LEU A 177 -0.36 8.06 0.33
C LEU A 177 -0.60 8.88 -0.93
N VAL A 178 0.46 9.36 -1.58
CA VAL A 178 0.35 10.16 -2.81
C VAL A 178 -0.27 9.38 -3.99
N GLN A 179 -0.32 8.04 -3.89
CA GLN A 179 -0.99 7.17 -4.86
C GLN A 179 -2.50 7.05 -4.63
N ASP A 180 -3.02 7.67 -3.56
CA ASP A 180 -4.42 7.62 -3.14
C ASP A 180 -4.96 6.17 -3.02
N PRO A 181 -4.35 5.32 -2.18
CA PRO A 181 -4.78 3.94 -2.03
C PRO A 181 -6.11 3.87 -1.28
N ARG A 182 -7.00 2.97 -1.72
CA ARG A 182 -8.27 2.66 -1.04
C ARG A 182 -8.06 1.82 0.22
N LEU A 183 -7.05 0.96 0.23
CA LEU A 183 -6.60 0.16 1.37
C LEU A 183 -5.09 0.27 1.51
N LEU A 184 -4.60 0.66 2.69
CA LEU A 184 -3.18 0.76 2.98
C LEU A 184 -2.77 -0.27 4.04
N LEU A 185 -1.83 -1.14 3.68
CA LEU A 185 -1.25 -2.15 4.56
C LEU A 185 0.16 -1.70 5.01
N ILE A 186 0.35 -1.55 6.32
CA ILE A 186 1.64 -1.13 6.89
C ILE A 186 2.13 -2.21 7.85
N ASP A 187 3.28 -2.81 7.55
CA ASP A 187 3.94 -3.79 8.39
C ASP A 187 5.05 -3.10 9.20
N GLU A 188 4.95 -3.18 10.53
CA GLU A 188 5.92 -2.61 11.48
C GLU A 188 6.29 -1.13 11.22
N PRO A 189 5.33 -0.18 11.23
CA PRO A 189 5.55 1.21 10.80
C PRO A 189 6.62 1.95 11.60
N VAL A 190 6.87 1.56 12.84
CA VAL A 190 7.80 2.22 13.78
C VAL A 190 9.05 1.37 14.10
N ALA A 191 9.29 0.28 13.37
CA ALA A 191 10.45 -0.56 13.60
C ALA A 191 11.76 0.22 13.39
N GLY A 192 12.56 0.34 14.45
CA GLY A 192 13.83 1.08 14.43
C GLY A 192 13.73 2.59 14.63
N MET A 193 12.56 3.15 14.88
CA MET A 193 12.41 4.54 15.31
C MET A 193 12.77 4.70 16.80
N THR A 194 13.39 5.82 17.15
CA THR A 194 13.62 6.20 18.54
C THR A 194 12.37 6.82 19.15
N HIS A 195 12.28 6.89 20.50
CA HIS A 195 11.16 7.53 21.20
C HIS A 195 10.99 9.03 20.88
N GLN A 196 11.94 9.67 20.21
CA GLN A 196 11.86 11.07 19.79
C GLN A 196 11.35 11.21 18.35
N GLU A 197 11.27 10.12 17.59
CA GLU A 197 10.86 10.09 16.19
C GLU A 197 9.44 9.51 16.01
N THR A 198 8.81 9.06 17.09
CA THR A 198 7.44 8.57 17.16
C THR A 198 6.53 9.63 17.74
#